data_f4b885f469f3e4af92375742476a0a19
#
_entry.id   f4b885f469f3e4af92375742476a0a19
#
_cell.length_a   1.000
_cell.length_b   1.000
_cell.length_c   1.000
_cell.angle_alpha   90.00
_cell.angle_beta   90.00
_cell.angle_gamma   90.00
#
_symmetry.space_group_name_H-M   'P 1'
#
loop_
_entity.id
_entity.type
_entity.pdbx_description
1 polymer ?
#
loop_
_entity_poly.entity_id
_entity_poly.type
_entity_poly.pdbx_seq_one_letter_code
_entity_poly.pdbx_strand_id
1 'polypeptide(L)'
;NDSVYQKPFGLNDWYLSDGEGGPPLGNIQLLGRVVPDILKAQVPSLPKPVATYVSNHAIDLYAISEDLPDPESRIVLNGADIQLIWRRSNMVAHDKLVGKIKQTMKKAGFPIVLSRLFDGRVPSHQCGTVRIGADPANSVLDPDCCSWDHPNLFVTDAGALPTSAAVNPA
;
A
#
# COMPACT_ATOMS: atom_id res chain seq x y z
N ASN A 1 -17.52 -19.00 -10.30
CA ASN A 1 -16.70 -18.48 -11.36
C ASN A 1 -15.29 -19.05 -11.20
N ASP A 2 -14.91 -19.97 -12.10
CA ASP A 2 -13.65 -20.72 -12.04
C ASP A 2 -12.53 -20.00 -12.81
N SER A 3 -12.72 -18.70 -13.06
CA SER A 3 -11.78 -17.91 -13.80
C SER A 3 -10.49 -17.64 -13.03
N VAL A 4 -9.40 -17.58 -13.76
CA VAL A 4 -8.10 -17.16 -13.26
C VAL A 4 -8.21 -15.79 -12.58
N TYR A 5 -7.58 -15.68 -11.43
CA TYR A 5 -7.52 -14.43 -10.67
C TYR A 5 -6.89 -13.32 -11.51
N GLN A 6 -7.64 -12.27 -11.78
CA GLN A 6 -7.18 -11.17 -12.63
C GLN A 6 -7.53 -9.83 -11.98
N LYS A 7 -6.69 -8.84 -12.20
CA LYS A 7 -6.96 -7.43 -11.91
C LYS A 7 -7.36 -6.70 -13.19
N PRO A 8 -8.62 -6.84 -13.67
CA PRO A 8 -9.03 -6.36 -15.00
C PRO A 8 -9.10 -4.84 -15.11
N PHE A 9 -9.15 -4.11 -13.98
CA PHE A 9 -9.13 -2.65 -14.01
C PHE A 9 -8.51 -2.04 -12.74
N GLY A 10 -8.08 -0.79 -12.86
CA GLY A 10 -7.70 0.10 -11.80
C GLY A 10 -8.23 1.51 -12.05
N LEU A 11 -8.32 2.32 -11.03
CA LEU A 11 -8.68 3.73 -11.08
C LEU A 11 -7.48 4.57 -10.70
N ASN A 12 -7.01 5.40 -11.62
CA ASN A 12 -5.89 6.32 -11.45
C ASN A 12 -6.32 7.79 -11.42
N ASP A 13 -7.64 8.05 -11.32
CA ASP A 13 -8.21 9.39 -11.33
C ASP A 13 -7.62 10.29 -10.24
N TRP A 14 -7.18 9.70 -9.15
CA TRP A 14 -6.60 10.42 -8.00
C TRP A 14 -5.10 10.14 -7.80
N TYR A 15 -4.44 9.57 -8.82
CA TYR A 15 -3.03 9.19 -8.72
C TYR A 15 -2.08 10.39 -8.72
N LEU A 16 -2.34 11.38 -9.58
CA LEU A 16 -1.51 12.57 -9.72
C LEU A 16 -2.05 13.80 -8.97
N SER A 17 -3.33 13.80 -8.59
CA SER A 17 -3.96 14.85 -7.80
C SER A 17 -5.23 14.32 -7.14
N ASP A 18 -5.80 15.07 -6.20
CA ASP A 18 -7.08 14.72 -5.58
C ASP A 18 -8.31 14.98 -6.49
N GLY A 19 -8.10 15.46 -7.71
CA GLY A 19 -9.13 15.86 -8.65
C GLY A 19 -9.73 17.26 -8.39
N GLU A 20 -9.23 17.98 -7.40
CA GLU A 20 -9.67 19.32 -6.99
C GLU A 20 -8.50 20.32 -6.95
N GLY A 21 -7.36 19.94 -7.54
CA GLY A 21 -6.13 20.75 -7.53
C GLY A 21 -5.24 20.54 -6.30
N GLY A 22 -5.58 19.59 -5.45
CA GLY A 22 -4.79 19.19 -4.30
C GLY A 22 -3.78 18.07 -4.61
N PRO A 23 -3.09 17.55 -3.58
CA PRO A 23 -2.01 16.58 -3.73
C PRO A 23 -2.50 15.22 -4.25
N PRO A 24 -1.57 14.37 -4.75
CA PRO A 24 -1.83 12.98 -5.08
C PRO A 24 -2.45 12.20 -3.92
N LEU A 25 -3.38 11.31 -4.22
CA LEU A 25 -4.01 10.45 -3.22
C LEU A 25 -3.56 8.99 -3.34
N GLY A 26 -3.53 8.46 -4.56
CA GLY A 26 -3.13 7.10 -4.81
C GLY A 26 -3.94 6.37 -5.88
N ASN A 27 -3.85 5.05 -5.86
CA ASN A 27 -4.40 4.13 -6.84
C ASN A 27 -5.47 3.22 -6.22
N ILE A 28 -6.46 2.84 -7.01
CA ILE A 28 -7.44 1.81 -6.66
C ILE A 28 -7.34 0.68 -7.67
N GLN A 29 -7.20 -0.54 -7.20
CA GLN A 29 -7.15 -1.74 -8.04
C GLN A 29 -8.29 -2.71 -7.68
N LEU A 30 -8.81 -3.42 -8.66
CA LEU A 30 -9.65 -4.59 -8.38
C LEU A 30 -8.77 -5.67 -7.76
N LEU A 31 -9.09 -6.06 -6.53
CA LEU A 31 -8.31 -7.10 -5.83
C LEU A 31 -8.67 -8.51 -6.33
N GLY A 32 -9.83 -8.65 -6.94
CA GLY A 32 -10.44 -9.93 -7.21
C GLY A 32 -11.29 -10.39 -6.02
N ARG A 33 -11.70 -11.65 -6.03
CA ARG A 33 -12.57 -12.20 -4.98
C ARG A 33 -11.77 -12.58 -3.73
N VAL A 34 -12.08 -11.96 -2.62
CA VAL A 34 -11.57 -12.39 -1.30
C VAL A 34 -12.37 -13.61 -0.83
N VAL A 35 -11.69 -14.76 -0.71
CA VAL A 35 -12.36 -16.02 -0.33
C VAL A 35 -12.79 -16.01 1.13
N PRO A 36 -13.82 -16.82 1.51
CA PRO A 36 -14.40 -16.82 2.86
C PRO A 36 -13.40 -17.07 3.98
N ASP A 37 -12.39 -17.90 3.74
CA ASP A 37 -11.38 -18.25 4.74
C ASP A 37 -10.44 -17.06 5.04
N ILE A 38 -10.12 -16.23 4.05
CA ILE A 38 -9.37 -14.98 4.25
C ILE A 38 -10.21 -13.98 5.05
N LEU A 39 -11.52 -13.85 4.73
CA LEU A 39 -12.42 -12.99 5.51
C LEU A 39 -12.50 -13.43 6.97
N LYS A 40 -12.58 -14.73 7.23
CA LYS A 40 -12.58 -15.30 8.58
C LYS A 40 -11.25 -15.12 9.30
N ALA A 41 -10.13 -15.25 8.61
CA ALA A 41 -8.80 -15.00 9.20
C ALA A 41 -8.67 -13.54 9.70
N GLN A 42 -9.29 -12.61 8.98
CA GLN A 42 -9.30 -11.20 9.36
C GLN A 42 -10.37 -10.84 10.40
N VAL A 43 -11.51 -11.53 10.39
CA VAL A 43 -12.63 -11.35 11.32
C VAL A 43 -13.04 -12.72 11.86
N PRO A 44 -12.32 -13.24 12.88
CA PRO A 44 -12.56 -14.61 13.41
C PRO A 44 -14.00 -14.86 13.89
N SER A 45 -14.66 -13.83 14.41
CA SER A 45 -16.05 -13.88 14.88
C SER A 45 -17.08 -13.96 13.77
N LEU A 46 -16.72 -13.76 12.49
CA LEU A 46 -17.65 -13.80 11.37
C LEU A 46 -18.11 -15.23 11.10
N PRO A 47 -19.43 -15.55 11.16
CA PRO A 47 -19.92 -16.89 10.84
C PRO A 47 -19.59 -17.29 9.40
N LYS A 48 -19.22 -18.57 9.19
CA LYS A 48 -18.82 -19.06 7.86
C LYS A 48 -19.89 -18.84 6.77
N PRO A 49 -21.20 -19.05 7.01
CA PRO A 49 -22.22 -18.75 6.01
C PRO A 49 -22.24 -17.27 5.59
N VAL A 50 -22.05 -16.36 6.55
CA VAL A 50 -21.99 -14.91 6.29
C VAL A 50 -20.74 -14.56 5.49
N ALA A 51 -19.57 -15.11 5.85
CA ALA A 51 -18.33 -14.92 5.08
C ALA A 51 -18.49 -15.42 3.64
N THR A 52 -19.12 -16.57 3.43
CA THR A 52 -19.41 -17.13 2.11
C THR A 52 -20.37 -16.24 1.32
N TYR A 53 -21.43 -15.75 1.94
CA TYR A 53 -22.38 -14.83 1.31
C TYR A 53 -21.68 -13.54 0.86
N VAL A 54 -20.93 -12.90 1.76
CA VAL A 54 -20.18 -11.67 1.46
C VAL A 54 -19.19 -11.92 0.31
N SER A 55 -18.37 -12.96 0.40
CA SER A 55 -17.41 -13.32 -0.65
C SER A 55 -18.03 -13.52 -2.03
N ASN A 56 -19.28 -14.00 -2.09
CA ASN A 56 -19.97 -14.24 -3.35
C ASN A 56 -20.67 -13.00 -3.93
N HIS A 57 -20.91 -11.96 -3.12
CA HIS A 57 -21.73 -10.79 -3.49
C HIS A 57 -20.96 -9.46 -3.37
N ALA A 58 -19.70 -9.49 -2.93
CA ALA A 58 -18.86 -8.29 -2.82
C ALA A 58 -17.97 -8.10 -4.05
N ILE A 59 -17.62 -6.86 -4.31
CA ILE A 59 -16.50 -6.46 -5.16
C ILE A 59 -15.40 -5.97 -4.23
N ASP A 60 -14.25 -6.62 -4.30
CA ASP A 60 -13.11 -6.31 -3.44
C ASP A 60 -12.14 -5.39 -4.18
N LEU A 61 -11.92 -4.21 -3.61
CA LEU A 61 -11.01 -3.20 -4.13
C LEU A 61 -9.83 -3.02 -3.18
N TYR A 62 -8.66 -2.80 -3.75
CA TYR A 62 -7.43 -2.48 -3.02
C TYR A 62 -7.08 -1.02 -3.26
N ALA A 63 -7.16 -0.19 -2.22
CA ALA A 63 -6.76 1.21 -2.25
C ALA A 63 -5.33 1.34 -1.72
N ILE A 64 -4.47 1.94 -2.50
CA ILE A 64 -3.06 2.14 -2.18
C ILE A 64 -2.79 3.64 -2.23
N SER A 65 -2.34 4.21 -1.13
CA SER A 65 -1.75 5.55 -1.07
C SER A 65 -0.24 5.44 -0.94
N GLU A 66 0.48 6.44 -1.40
CA GLU A 66 1.93 6.49 -1.30
C GLU A 66 2.36 6.60 0.16
N ASP A 67 3.25 5.71 0.59
CA ASP A 67 3.96 5.88 1.85
C ASP A 67 5.12 6.86 1.65
N LEU A 68 5.17 7.88 2.50
CA LEU A 68 6.22 8.88 2.50
C LEU A 68 7.32 8.48 3.49
N PRO A 69 8.58 8.81 3.21
CA PRO A 69 9.68 8.50 4.10
C PRO A 69 9.50 9.19 5.45
N ASP A 70 9.67 8.41 6.52
CA ASP A 70 9.63 8.86 7.90
C ASP A 70 10.88 8.31 8.62
N PRO A 71 11.79 9.15 9.15
CA PRO A 71 12.99 8.71 9.87
C PRO A 71 12.67 7.83 11.10
N GLU A 72 11.47 7.92 11.64
CA GLU A 72 11.01 7.07 12.73
C GLU A 72 10.52 5.69 12.28
N SER A 73 10.30 5.49 10.96
CA SER A 73 10.07 4.17 10.37
C SER A 73 11.40 3.61 9.90
N ARG A 74 11.99 2.72 10.71
CA ARG A 74 13.36 2.26 10.49
C ARG A 74 13.61 0.86 11.01
N ILE A 75 14.67 0.26 10.54
CA ILE A 75 15.22 -0.98 11.09
C ILE A 75 16.28 -0.60 12.14
N VAL A 76 16.19 -1.20 13.31
CA VAL A 76 17.18 -1.05 14.38
C VAL A 76 17.72 -2.40 14.81
N LEU A 77 18.97 -2.42 15.24
CA LEU A 77 19.58 -3.57 15.87
C LEU A 77 19.46 -3.44 17.40
N ASN A 78 18.93 -4.49 18.03
CA ASN A 78 18.90 -4.62 19.49
C ASN A 78 19.69 -5.86 19.87
N GLY A 79 20.98 -5.69 20.10
CA GLY A 79 21.92 -6.81 20.21
C GLY A 79 22.01 -7.58 18.89
N ALA A 80 21.65 -8.87 18.90
CA ALA A 80 21.57 -9.72 17.71
C ALA A 80 20.20 -9.69 17.00
N ASP A 81 19.21 -9.05 17.59
CA ASP A 81 17.84 -9.01 17.04
C ASP A 81 17.67 -7.83 16.08
N ILE A 82 17.00 -8.10 14.95
CA ILE A 82 16.59 -7.07 13.98
C ILE A 82 15.16 -6.69 14.31
N GLN A 83 14.94 -5.41 14.64
CA GLN A 83 13.62 -4.87 14.94
C GLN A 83 13.17 -3.89 13.87
N LEU A 84 11.98 -4.10 13.33
CA LEU A 84 11.29 -3.13 12.46
C LEU A 84 10.43 -2.21 13.33
N ILE A 85 10.75 -0.92 13.31
CA ILE A 85 9.87 0.14 13.81
C ILE A 85 9.14 0.71 12.60
N TRP A 86 7.81 0.65 12.62
CA TRP A 86 6.99 1.11 11.50
C TRP A 86 5.85 2.01 11.98
N ARG A 87 5.69 3.12 11.28
CA ARG A 87 4.58 4.06 11.46
C ARG A 87 3.86 4.27 10.14
N ARG A 88 2.54 4.40 10.19
CA ARG A 88 1.77 4.78 9.01
C ARG A 88 2.05 6.23 8.66
N SER A 89 2.41 6.47 7.42
CA SER A 89 2.57 7.81 6.86
C SER A 89 1.39 8.15 5.94
N ASN A 90 1.28 9.41 5.56
CA ASN A 90 0.35 9.92 4.55
C ASN A 90 -1.15 9.53 4.74
N MET A 91 -1.59 9.38 5.98
CA MET A 91 -2.96 8.94 6.30
C MET A 91 -4.03 9.93 5.83
N VAL A 92 -3.73 11.22 5.75
CA VAL A 92 -4.66 12.24 5.24
C VAL A 92 -5.03 11.95 3.79
N ALA A 93 -4.04 11.67 2.94
CA ALA A 93 -4.27 11.30 1.55
C ALA A 93 -5.02 9.96 1.45
N HIS A 94 -4.66 8.99 2.28
CA HIS A 94 -5.32 7.69 2.33
C HIS A 94 -6.81 7.81 2.68
N ASP A 95 -7.15 8.54 3.73
CA ASP A 95 -8.55 8.70 4.17
C ASP A 95 -9.38 9.44 3.10
N LYS A 96 -8.77 10.42 2.42
CA LYS A 96 -9.40 11.14 1.31
C LYS A 96 -9.66 10.20 0.11
N LEU A 97 -8.67 9.34 -0.25
CA LEU A 97 -8.80 8.33 -1.29
C LEU A 97 -9.95 7.35 -0.97
N VAL A 98 -9.99 6.84 0.25
CA VAL A 98 -11.06 5.95 0.74
C VAL A 98 -12.42 6.65 0.69
N GLY A 99 -12.48 7.94 1.03
CA GLY A 99 -13.68 8.77 0.90
C GLY A 99 -14.17 8.87 -0.54
N LYS A 100 -13.26 9.17 -1.49
CA LYS A 100 -13.56 9.28 -2.93
C LYS A 100 -14.12 7.97 -3.49
N ILE A 101 -13.45 6.82 -3.21
CA ILE A 101 -13.95 5.53 -3.71
C ILE A 101 -15.29 5.13 -3.10
N LYS A 102 -15.52 5.41 -1.81
CA LYS A 102 -16.83 5.16 -1.19
C LYS A 102 -17.95 5.95 -1.87
N GLN A 103 -17.72 7.20 -2.19
CA GLN A 103 -18.68 8.03 -2.93
C GLN A 103 -18.92 7.50 -4.35
N THR A 104 -17.85 7.14 -5.06
CA THR A 104 -17.93 6.58 -6.42
C THR A 104 -18.71 5.27 -6.44
N MET A 105 -18.41 4.33 -5.52
CA MET A 105 -19.13 3.08 -5.45
C MET A 105 -20.60 3.25 -5.09
N LYS A 106 -20.94 4.18 -4.20
CA LYS A 106 -22.34 4.50 -3.90
C LYS A 106 -23.07 5.06 -5.13
N LYS A 107 -22.44 5.97 -5.89
CA LYS A 107 -23.00 6.48 -7.15
C LYS A 107 -23.18 5.38 -8.20
N ALA A 108 -22.29 4.38 -8.20
CA ALA A 108 -22.38 3.22 -9.07
C ALA A 108 -23.45 2.18 -8.62
N GLY A 109 -24.21 2.45 -7.55
CA GLY A 109 -25.32 1.60 -7.11
C GLY A 109 -24.97 0.60 -6.02
N PHE A 110 -23.78 0.67 -5.40
CA PHE A 110 -23.42 -0.18 -4.27
C PHE A 110 -23.87 0.46 -2.95
N PRO A 111 -24.92 -0.04 -2.29
CA PRO A 111 -25.52 0.61 -1.12
C PRO A 111 -24.61 0.49 0.13
N ILE A 112 -23.80 -0.54 0.19
CA ILE A 112 -22.91 -0.82 1.33
C ILE A 112 -21.46 -0.84 0.83
N VAL A 113 -20.64 0.06 1.36
CA VAL A 113 -19.20 0.14 1.05
C VAL A 113 -18.42 0.17 2.35
N LEU A 114 -17.74 -0.92 2.65
CA LEU A 114 -16.91 -1.07 3.83
C LEU A 114 -15.44 -0.86 3.46
N SER A 115 -14.64 -0.42 4.41
CA SER A 115 -13.19 -0.30 4.24
C SER A 115 -12.46 -0.79 5.48
N ARG A 116 -11.28 -1.35 5.27
CA ARG A 116 -10.39 -1.78 6.34
C ARG A 116 -8.95 -1.52 5.94
N LEU A 117 -8.16 -0.98 6.85
CA LEU A 117 -6.72 -0.87 6.69
C LEU A 117 -6.05 -2.23 6.87
N PHE A 118 -5.02 -2.49 6.09
CA PHE A 118 -4.08 -3.57 6.41
C PHE A 118 -3.28 -3.20 7.66
N ASP A 119 -2.94 -4.21 8.44
CA ASP A 119 -2.07 -4.04 9.61
C ASP A 119 -0.63 -4.49 9.30
N GLY A 120 0.29 -4.28 10.26
CA GLY A 120 1.70 -4.62 10.13
C GLY A 120 2.02 -6.11 9.97
N ARG A 121 1.00 -7.00 10.04
CA ARG A 121 1.16 -8.45 9.79
C ARG A 121 1.08 -8.80 8.30
N VAL A 122 0.71 -7.84 7.47
CA VAL A 122 0.60 -8.01 6.02
C VAL A 122 1.50 -6.97 5.35
N PRO A 123 2.83 -7.05 5.53
CA PRO A 123 3.76 -6.15 4.86
C PRO A 123 3.76 -6.45 3.36
N SER A 124 3.80 -5.39 2.55
CA SER A 124 3.77 -5.50 1.10
C SER A 124 4.50 -4.29 0.53
N HIS A 125 5.32 -4.53 -0.48
CA HIS A 125 6.06 -3.47 -1.19
C HIS A 125 6.92 -2.60 -0.27
N GLN A 126 7.70 -3.23 0.62
CA GLN A 126 8.65 -2.51 1.48
C GLN A 126 9.69 -1.80 0.60
N CYS A 127 9.97 -0.54 0.93
CA CYS A 127 10.93 0.28 0.22
C CYS A 127 11.63 1.25 1.17
N GLY A 128 12.67 1.95 0.67
CA GLY A 128 13.26 3.09 1.35
C GLY A 128 14.27 2.80 2.46
N THR A 129 14.72 1.56 2.65
CA THR A 129 15.73 1.22 3.66
C THR A 129 17.12 1.79 3.36
N VAL A 130 17.43 1.98 2.07
CA VAL A 130 18.71 2.52 1.57
C VAL A 130 18.45 3.53 0.43
N ARG A 131 17.61 4.51 0.69
CA ARG A 131 17.10 5.45 -0.32
C ARG A 131 18.16 6.08 -1.19
N ILE A 132 17.84 6.21 -2.49
CA ILE A 132 18.56 7.12 -3.41
C ILE A 132 18.22 8.58 -3.10
N GLY A 133 19.16 9.47 -3.38
CA GLY A 133 18.97 10.92 -3.28
C GLY A 133 20.16 11.70 -3.79
N ALA A 134 19.98 13.00 -3.93
CA ALA A 134 21.04 13.92 -4.41
C ALA A 134 21.95 14.45 -3.29
N ASP A 135 21.62 14.18 -2.03
CA ASP A 135 22.33 14.72 -0.87
C ASP A 135 22.70 13.58 0.09
N PRO A 136 24.01 13.36 0.33
CA PRO A 136 24.49 12.31 1.24
C PRO A 136 24.02 12.50 2.71
N ALA A 137 23.63 13.71 3.12
CA ALA A 137 23.07 13.93 4.45
C ALA A 137 21.67 13.34 4.62
N ASN A 138 20.95 13.07 3.52
CA ASN A 138 19.56 12.64 3.50
C ASN A 138 19.31 11.33 2.75
N SER A 139 20.36 10.72 2.17
CA SER A 139 20.26 9.48 1.41
C SER A 139 21.47 8.57 1.67
N VAL A 140 21.29 7.28 1.47
CA VAL A 140 22.36 6.27 1.58
C VAL A 140 23.06 6.07 0.23
N LEU A 141 22.27 6.21 -0.85
CA LEU A 141 22.74 6.04 -2.23
C LEU A 141 22.64 7.36 -2.99
N ASP A 142 23.53 7.53 -3.93
CA ASP A 142 23.46 8.59 -4.95
C ASP A 142 22.37 8.28 -6.01
N PRO A 143 22.09 9.19 -6.97
CA PRO A 143 21.14 8.96 -8.05
C PRO A 143 21.45 7.78 -8.96
N ASP A 144 22.68 7.30 -8.97
CA ASP A 144 23.13 6.13 -9.75
C ASP A 144 23.07 4.82 -8.94
N CYS A 145 22.42 4.86 -7.77
CA CYS A 145 22.27 3.73 -6.84
C CYS A 145 23.60 3.26 -6.22
N CYS A 146 24.63 4.07 -6.24
CA CYS A 146 25.92 3.83 -5.60
C CYS A 146 25.92 4.37 -4.16
N SER A 147 26.48 3.62 -3.23
CA SER A 147 26.63 4.07 -1.84
C SER A 147 27.58 5.26 -1.75
N TRP A 148 27.17 6.31 -1.03
CA TRP A 148 28.03 7.46 -0.75
C TRP A 148 29.30 7.06 0.03
N ASP A 149 29.19 6.11 0.94
CA ASP A 149 30.29 5.67 1.80
C ASP A 149 31.15 4.58 1.16
N HIS A 150 30.63 3.86 0.16
CA HIS A 150 31.27 2.71 -0.46
C HIS A 150 31.15 2.76 -1.98
N PRO A 151 32.15 3.33 -2.71
CA PRO A 151 32.04 3.61 -4.14
C PRO A 151 31.98 2.37 -5.06
N ASN A 152 32.11 1.18 -4.50
CA ASN A 152 31.98 -0.09 -5.20
C ASN A 152 30.74 -0.89 -4.78
N LEU A 153 29.82 -0.30 -3.99
CA LEU A 153 28.59 -0.91 -3.53
C LEU A 153 27.38 -0.25 -4.22
N PHE A 154 26.61 -1.06 -4.94
CA PHE A 154 25.37 -0.64 -5.60
C PHE A 154 24.19 -1.42 -5.06
N VAL A 155 23.05 -0.74 -4.87
CA VAL A 155 21.79 -1.38 -4.46
C VAL A 155 20.70 -1.02 -5.49
N THR A 156 20.10 -2.04 -6.12
CA THR A 156 19.14 -1.88 -7.23
C THR A 156 17.82 -2.60 -6.98
N ASP A 157 17.44 -2.74 -5.72
CA ASP A 157 16.15 -3.30 -5.30
C ASP A 157 15.19 -2.21 -4.79
N ALA A 158 14.02 -2.62 -4.31
CA ALA A 158 13.02 -1.70 -3.78
C ALA A 158 13.50 -0.91 -2.54
N GLY A 159 14.53 -1.37 -1.84
CA GLY A 159 15.17 -0.62 -0.75
C GLY A 159 15.73 0.72 -1.19
N ALA A 160 16.13 0.85 -2.47
CA ALA A 160 16.63 2.10 -3.05
C ALA A 160 15.53 3.13 -3.35
N LEU A 161 14.26 2.71 -3.48
CA LEU A 161 13.17 3.61 -3.81
C LEU A 161 12.91 4.62 -2.68
N PRO A 162 12.79 5.92 -2.97
CA PRO A 162 12.55 6.94 -1.96
C PRO A 162 11.14 6.90 -1.39
N THR A 163 10.15 6.40 -2.14
CA THR A 163 8.75 6.24 -1.72
C THR A 163 8.13 4.98 -2.34
N SER A 164 6.93 4.59 -1.86
CA SER A 164 6.22 3.41 -2.37
C SER A 164 5.42 3.64 -3.66
N ALA A 165 5.39 4.87 -4.20
CA ALA A 165 4.76 5.25 -5.47
C ALA A 165 3.25 4.90 -5.60
N ALA A 166 2.55 4.56 -4.52
CA ALA A 166 1.11 4.23 -4.48
C ALA A 166 0.64 3.17 -5.51
N VAL A 167 1.54 2.28 -5.92
CA VAL A 167 1.27 1.15 -6.81
C VAL A 167 1.96 -0.10 -6.26
N ASN A 168 2.27 -1.08 -7.09
CA ASN A 168 3.06 -2.25 -6.70
C ASN A 168 4.50 -2.08 -7.21
N PRO A 169 5.37 -1.34 -6.52
CA PRO A 169 6.68 -0.96 -7.04
C PRO A 169 7.73 -2.07 -6.99
N ALA A 170 7.49 -3.13 -6.21
CA ALA A 170 8.40 -4.25 -6.00
C ALA A 170 7.77 -5.59 -6.37
#